data_40afce49829beaaf578f2646339131f9
#
_entry.id   40afce49829beaaf578f2646339131f9
#
_cell.length_a   1.000
_cell.length_b   1.000
_cell.length_c   1.000
_cell.angle_alpha   90.00
_cell.angle_beta   90.00
_cell.angle_gamma   90.00
#
_symmetry.space_group_name_H-M   'P 1'
#
loop_
_entity.id
_entity.type
_entity.pdbx_description
1 polymer ?
#
loop_
_entity_poly.entity_id
_entity_poly.type
_entity_poly.pdbx_seq_one_letter_code
_entity_poly.pdbx_strand_id
1 'polypeptide(L)'
;MTVSAQETTTVQVHRVYIRTTPQAVWDAITQPGWSERYGYRCASELDPRAGGTFRVLSSDEMRRHGAPEQIIEGEIVEADPPRRLVQTYRMLFSPELAGEPFTRLTYEIEEEPYGGVTKLTVTHDVTGAPAHAAQVAGEISEAGGGWSLLLSDLKTLLETGRAMTN
;
A
#
# COMPACT_ATOMS: atom_id res chain seq x y z
N MET A 1 31.66 -8.81 -25.77
CA MET A 1 30.22 -9.15 -25.72
C MET A 1 29.63 -8.61 -24.41
N THR A 2 28.92 -7.53 -24.48
CA THR A 2 28.17 -7.03 -23.35
C THR A 2 26.85 -7.80 -23.30
N VAL A 3 26.71 -8.68 -22.30
CA VAL A 3 25.41 -9.28 -22.01
C VAL A 3 24.58 -8.20 -21.35
N SER A 4 23.59 -7.68 -22.06
CA SER A 4 22.58 -6.82 -21.47
C SER A 4 21.84 -7.66 -20.42
N ALA A 5 22.04 -7.38 -19.15
CA ALA A 5 21.24 -7.99 -18.10
C ALA A 5 19.80 -7.49 -18.30
N GLN A 6 18.94 -8.36 -18.79
CA GLN A 6 17.51 -8.07 -18.81
C GLN A 6 17.08 -7.94 -17.35
N GLU A 7 16.56 -6.75 -16.97
CA GLU A 7 15.93 -6.59 -15.67
C GLU A 7 14.79 -7.58 -15.58
N THR A 8 14.88 -8.50 -14.62
CA THR A 8 13.80 -9.43 -14.33
C THR A 8 12.64 -8.64 -13.73
N THR A 9 11.48 -8.66 -14.40
CA THR A 9 10.26 -8.06 -13.87
C THR A 9 9.88 -8.74 -12.56
N THR A 10 9.73 -7.96 -11.50
CA THR A 10 9.35 -8.44 -10.18
C THR A 10 8.03 -7.80 -9.80
N VAL A 11 6.97 -8.60 -9.77
CA VAL A 11 5.62 -8.15 -9.43
C VAL A 11 5.08 -9.03 -8.32
N GLN A 12 4.55 -8.39 -7.27
CA GLN A 12 3.86 -9.06 -6.18
C GLN A 12 2.36 -8.83 -6.33
N VAL A 13 1.58 -9.89 -6.17
CA VAL A 13 0.11 -9.82 -6.22
C VAL A 13 -0.44 -10.38 -4.93
N HIS A 14 -1.24 -9.57 -4.25
CA HIS A 14 -1.90 -9.93 -2.99
C HIS A 14 -3.41 -9.74 -3.16
N ARG A 15 -4.19 -10.74 -2.74
CA ARG A 15 -5.65 -10.69 -2.82
C ARG A 15 -6.24 -10.94 -1.45
N VAL A 16 -7.31 -10.21 -1.16
CA VAL A 16 -8.10 -10.42 0.05
C VAL A 16 -9.58 -10.27 -0.28
N TYR A 17 -10.39 -11.11 0.34
CA TYR A 17 -11.85 -11.08 0.21
C TYR A 17 -12.42 -10.52 1.50
N ILE A 18 -13.19 -9.45 1.40
CA ILE A 18 -13.68 -8.69 2.54
C ILE A 18 -15.21 -8.63 2.48
N ARG A 19 -15.85 -8.96 3.59
CA ARG A 19 -17.31 -8.84 3.70
C ARG A 19 -17.70 -7.37 3.89
N THR A 20 -17.74 -6.67 2.76
CA THR A 20 -18.05 -5.24 2.70
C THR A 20 -18.37 -4.84 1.26
N THR A 21 -18.64 -3.56 1.04
CA THR A 21 -18.91 -3.01 -0.29
C THR A 21 -17.63 -2.50 -0.95
N PRO A 22 -17.58 -2.41 -2.29
CA PRO A 22 -16.47 -1.76 -2.99
C PRO A 22 -16.22 -0.32 -2.53
N GLN A 23 -17.28 0.43 -2.27
CA GLN A 23 -17.17 1.81 -1.80
C GLN A 23 -16.47 1.89 -0.43
N ALA A 24 -16.78 0.97 0.48
CA ALA A 24 -16.13 0.93 1.80
C ALA A 24 -14.63 0.65 1.69
N VAL A 25 -14.23 -0.25 0.78
CA VAL A 25 -12.81 -0.51 0.51
C VAL A 25 -12.13 0.71 -0.10
N TRP A 26 -12.76 1.35 -1.06
CA TRP A 26 -12.25 2.58 -1.67
C TRP A 26 -12.04 3.67 -0.63
N ASP A 27 -13.03 3.90 0.22
CA ASP A 27 -12.95 4.91 1.28
C ASP A 27 -11.81 4.62 2.26
N ALA A 28 -11.64 3.35 2.65
CA ALA A 28 -10.59 2.94 3.57
C ALA A 28 -9.17 3.15 2.99
N ILE A 29 -9.03 3.12 1.67
CA ILE A 29 -7.75 3.36 1.00
C ILE A 29 -7.51 4.85 0.76
N THR A 30 -8.55 5.62 0.43
CA THR A 30 -8.40 6.97 -0.13
C THR A 30 -8.80 8.11 0.81
N GLN A 31 -9.73 7.88 1.73
CA GLN A 31 -10.27 8.95 2.59
C GLN A 31 -9.34 9.28 3.76
N PRO A 32 -9.26 10.56 4.15
CA PRO A 32 -8.45 10.96 5.31
C PRO A 32 -8.89 10.26 6.59
N GLY A 33 -7.93 9.94 7.44
CA GLY A 33 -8.16 9.33 8.76
C GLY A 33 -8.28 7.82 8.76
N TRP A 34 -8.58 7.19 7.64
CA TRP A 34 -8.71 5.72 7.58
C TRP A 34 -7.39 5.00 7.82
N SER A 35 -6.29 5.48 7.23
CA SER A 35 -4.98 4.84 7.35
C SER A 35 -4.42 4.81 8.78
N GLU A 36 -4.93 5.65 9.66
CA GLU A 36 -4.55 5.67 11.07
C GLU A 36 -5.26 4.59 11.90
N ARG A 37 -6.22 3.88 11.30
CA ARG A 37 -7.05 2.88 11.97
C ARG A 37 -6.59 1.45 11.75
N TYR A 38 -5.70 1.20 10.79
CA TYR A 38 -5.21 -0.14 10.48
C TYR A 38 -3.76 -0.10 9.99
N GLY A 39 -3.15 -1.28 9.89
CA GLY A 39 -1.78 -1.43 9.41
C GLY A 39 -0.78 -0.74 10.32
N TYR A 40 0.04 0.11 9.75
CA TYR A 40 1.08 0.85 10.48
C TYR A 40 0.56 2.10 11.17
N ARG A 41 -0.73 2.42 11.02
CA ARG A 41 -1.44 3.53 11.69
C ARG A 41 -0.82 4.90 11.43
N CYS A 42 -0.30 5.09 10.23
CA CYS A 42 0.28 6.36 9.80
C CYS A 42 -0.75 7.19 9.03
N ALA A 43 -0.74 8.50 9.26
CA ALA A 43 -1.57 9.41 8.49
C ALA A 43 -1.13 9.43 7.03
N SER A 44 -2.07 9.31 6.11
CA SER A 44 -1.81 9.44 4.68
C SER A 44 -2.59 10.60 4.09
N GLU A 45 -1.99 11.23 3.10
CA GLU A 45 -2.63 12.25 2.28
C GLU A 45 -2.66 11.73 0.85
N LEU A 46 -3.84 11.60 0.28
CA LEU A 46 -4.06 11.07 -1.05
C LEU A 46 -5.12 11.90 -1.75
N ASP A 47 -4.76 12.48 -2.89
CA ASP A 47 -5.69 13.17 -3.78
C ASP A 47 -6.11 12.18 -4.88
N PRO A 48 -7.34 11.62 -4.84
CA PRO A 48 -7.72 10.49 -5.68
C PRO A 48 -8.11 10.92 -7.11
N ARG A 49 -7.18 11.56 -7.79
CA ARG A 49 -7.31 11.96 -9.19
C ARG A 49 -5.97 11.83 -9.90
N ALA A 50 -5.99 11.65 -11.22
CA ALA A 50 -4.77 11.62 -12.01
C ALA A 50 -3.96 12.91 -11.79
N GLY A 51 -2.67 12.77 -11.49
CA GLY A 51 -1.80 13.89 -11.14
C GLY A 51 -1.85 14.29 -9.67
N GLY A 52 -2.73 13.70 -8.87
CA GLY A 52 -2.80 13.95 -7.43
C GLY A 52 -1.58 13.43 -6.69
N THR A 53 -1.30 14.02 -5.53
CA THR A 53 -0.19 13.59 -4.68
C THR A 53 -0.60 12.47 -3.74
N PHE A 54 0.37 11.63 -3.38
CA PHE A 54 0.25 10.64 -2.33
C PHE A 54 1.46 10.75 -1.40
N ARG A 55 1.21 10.81 -0.10
CA ARG A 55 2.28 10.75 0.90
C ARG A 55 1.78 10.16 2.20
N VAL A 56 2.69 9.51 2.91
CA VAL A 56 2.44 8.96 4.24
C VAL A 56 3.39 9.62 5.22
N LEU A 57 2.85 10.07 6.33
CA LEU A 57 3.60 10.71 7.42
C LEU A 57 3.90 9.69 8.50
N SER A 58 5.09 9.77 9.08
CA SER A 58 5.47 8.91 10.21
C SER A 58 4.63 9.24 11.44
N SER A 59 4.41 8.21 12.28
CA SER A 59 3.79 8.40 13.59
C SER A 59 4.77 9.09 14.55
N ASP A 60 4.24 9.63 15.65
CA ASP A 60 5.07 10.24 16.71
C ASP A 60 6.08 9.23 17.27
N GLU A 61 5.68 7.98 17.42
CA GLU A 61 6.55 6.91 17.88
C GLU A 61 7.69 6.66 16.90
N MET A 62 7.40 6.57 15.61
CA MET A 62 8.43 6.41 14.57
C MET A 62 9.42 7.57 14.58
N ARG A 63 8.94 8.80 14.73
CA ARG A 63 9.82 9.98 14.79
C ARG A 63 10.72 9.97 16.04
N ARG A 64 10.21 9.48 17.17
CA ARG A 64 11.03 9.30 18.39
C ARG A 64 12.17 8.30 18.16
N HIS A 65 12.01 7.35 17.24
CA HIS A 65 13.04 6.39 16.85
C HIS A 65 13.84 6.82 15.62
N GLY A 66 13.75 8.10 15.23
CA GLY A 66 14.59 8.67 14.17
C GLY A 66 14.02 8.64 12.76
N ALA A 67 12.74 8.28 12.60
CA ALA A 67 12.11 8.29 11.29
C ALA A 67 11.93 9.72 10.76
N PRO A 68 12.05 9.93 9.43
CA PRO A 68 11.74 11.22 8.83
C PRO A 68 10.25 11.54 8.98
N GLU A 69 9.88 12.79 8.83
CA GLU A 69 8.48 13.22 8.89
C GLU A 69 7.63 12.54 7.81
N GLN A 70 8.14 12.51 6.59
CA GLN A 70 7.48 11.83 5.47
C GLN A 70 8.19 10.52 5.19
N ILE A 71 7.44 9.41 5.19
CA ILE A 71 8.01 8.06 5.06
C ILE A 71 7.67 7.37 3.75
N ILE A 72 6.66 7.85 3.01
CA ILE A 72 6.30 7.33 1.69
C ILE A 72 5.85 8.50 0.83
N GLU A 73 6.23 8.46 -0.44
CA GLU A 73 5.83 9.44 -1.44
C GLU A 73 5.38 8.77 -2.73
N GLY A 74 4.55 9.45 -3.49
CA GLY A 74 4.09 8.99 -4.79
C GLY A 74 3.15 9.98 -5.47
N GLU A 75 2.69 9.57 -6.63
CA GLU A 75 1.74 10.33 -7.46
C GLU A 75 0.64 9.40 -7.95
N ILE A 76 -0.59 9.89 -7.98
CA ILE A 76 -1.72 9.15 -8.52
C ILE A 76 -1.66 9.22 -10.05
N VAL A 77 -1.61 8.04 -10.68
CA VAL A 77 -1.56 7.90 -12.15
C VAL A 77 -2.97 7.79 -12.72
N GLU A 78 -3.83 7.00 -12.05
CA GLU A 78 -5.20 6.75 -12.48
C GLU A 78 -6.09 6.57 -11.25
N ALA A 79 -7.28 7.16 -11.29
CA ALA A 79 -8.30 6.96 -10.27
C ALA A 79 -9.66 6.76 -10.92
N ASP A 80 -10.25 5.58 -10.75
CA ASP A 80 -11.58 5.20 -11.19
C ASP A 80 -12.38 4.67 -10.00
N PRO A 81 -12.99 5.58 -9.19
CA PRO A 81 -13.73 5.16 -8.00
C PRO A 81 -14.98 4.35 -8.34
N PRO A 82 -15.31 3.34 -7.57
CA PRO A 82 -14.55 2.72 -6.48
C PRO A 82 -13.77 1.47 -6.93
N ARG A 83 -13.35 1.40 -8.20
CA ARG A 83 -12.86 0.16 -8.85
C ARG A 83 -11.36 0.06 -8.99
N ARG A 84 -10.67 1.16 -9.23
CA ARG A 84 -9.25 1.11 -9.58
C ARG A 84 -8.49 2.36 -9.16
N LEU A 85 -7.33 2.15 -8.55
CA LEU A 85 -6.39 3.21 -8.21
C LEU A 85 -4.99 2.75 -8.62
N VAL A 86 -4.30 3.56 -9.41
CA VAL A 86 -2.92 3.31 -9.82
C VAL A 86 -2.06 4.48 -9.35
N GLN A 87 -0.94 4.18 -8.71
CA GLN A 87 -0.02 5.19 -8.18
C GLN A 87 1.41 4.74 -8.26
N THR A 88 2.33 5.70 -8.18
CA THR A 88 3.73 5.43 -7.89
C THR A 88 3.92 5.39 -6.38
N TYR A 89 5.03 4.77 -5.94
CA TYR A 89 5.27 4.52 -4.52
C TYR A 89 6.75 4.39 -4.25
N ARG A 90 7.26 5.14 -3.27
CA ARG A 90 8.64 5.01 -2.80
C ARG A 90 8.71 5.27 -1.31
N MET A 91 9.37 4.35 -0.58
CA MET A 91 9.64 4.50 0.84
C MET A 91 10.88 5.37 1.07
N LEU A 92 10.86 6.12 2.17
CA LEU A 92 11.89 7.07 2.54
C LEU A 92 12.54 6.74 3.91
N PHE A 93 12.28 5.56 4.45
CA PHE A 93 12.77 5.15 5.78
C PHE A 93 14.29 5.11 5.90
N SER A 94 14.98 4.82 4.82
CA SER A 94 16.43 4.67 4.80
C SER A 94 17.00 5.21 3.49
N PRO A 95 18.29 5.54 3.46
CA PRO A 95 18.95 5.96 2.21
C PRO A 95 18.85 4.89 1.11
N GLU A 96 18.89 3.62 1.46
CA GLU A 96 18.75 2.52 0.52
C GLU A 96 17.38 2.55 -0.17
N LEU A 97 16.30 2.62 0.61
CA LEU A 97 14.94 2.70 0.07
C LEU A 97 14.72 3.98 -0.74
N ALA A 98 15.12 5.12 -0.20
CA ALA A 98 14.96 6.42 -0.87
C ALA A 98 15.78 6.53 -2.16
N GLY A 99 16.84 5.73 -2.31
CA GLY A 99 17.68 5.68 -3.50
C GLY A 99 17.16 4.75 -4.60
N GLU A 100 16.17 3.91 -4.31
CA GLU A 100 15.58 3.04 -5.31
C GLU A 100 14.59 3.79 -6.22
N PRO A 101 14.32 3.30 -7.44
CA PRO A 101 13.31 3.91 -8.29
C PRO A 101 11.92 3.83 -7.69
N PHE A 102 11.01 4.69 -8.14
CA PHE A 102 9.59 4.56 -7.80
C PHE A 102 9.07 3.22 -8.26
N THR A 103 8.29 2.58 -7.40
CA THR A 103 7.55 1.38 -7.74
C THR A 103 6.15 1.75 -8.22
N ARG A 104 5.41 0.80 -8.77
CA ARG A 104 4.04 1.02 -9.24
C ARG A 104 3.08 0.15 -8.44
N LEU A 105 2.09 0.79 -7.85
CA LEU A 105 1.10 0.16 -7.00
C LEU A 105 -0.28 0.29 -7.61
N THR A 106 -0.96 -0.83 -7.78
CA THR A 106 -2.31 -0.87 -8.34
C THR A 106 -3.27 -1.55 -7.36
N TYR A 107 -4.38 -0.88 -7.07
CA TYR A 107 -5.51 -1.46 -6.34
C TYR A 107 -6.65 -1.72 -7.32
N GLU A 108 -7.18 -2.94 -7.30
CA GLU A 108 -8.38 -3.31 -8.07
C GLU A 108 -9.43 -3.83 -7.09
N ILE A 109 -10.63 -3.25 -7.16
CA ILE A 109 -11.71 -3.47 -6.21
C ILE A 109 -12.92 -3.99 -7.00
N GLU A 110 -13.35 -5.22 -6.71
CA GLU A 110 -14.40 -5.89 -7.46
C GLU A 110 -15.40 -6.55 -6.51
N GLU A 111 -16.68 -6.31 -6.75
CA GLU A 111 -17.73 -7.03 -6.03
C GLU A 111 -17.81 -8.46 -6.54
N GLU A 112 -17.88 -9.44 -5.63
CA GLU A 112 -18.03 -10.83 -5.99
C GLU A 112 -19.46 -11.13 -6.43
N PRO A 113 -19.66 -12.09 -7.39
CA PRO A 113 -20.98 -12.40 -7.96
C PRO A 113 -22.04 -12.88 -6.96
N TYR A 114 -21.61 -13.44 -5.83
CA TYR A 114 -22.54 -13.89 -4.79
C TYR A 114 -22.96 -12.77 -3.82
N GLY A 115 -22.47 -11.56 -4.02
CA GLY A 115 -22.89 -10.36 -3.27
C GLY A 115 -22.34 -10.27 -1.84
N GLY A 116 -22.26 -9.06 -1.34
CA GLY A 116 -21.84 -8.78 0.04
C GLY A 116 -20.35 -9.00 0.32
N VAL A 117 -19.56 -9.39 -0.65
CA VAL A 117 -18.11 -9.60 -0.54
C VAL A 117 -17.42 -8.84 -1.66
N THR A 118 -16.35 -8.14 -1.31
CA THR A 118 -15.49 -7.41 -2.24
C THR A 118 -14.12 -8.05 -2.29
N LYS A 119 -13.61 -8.29 -3.49
CA LYS A 119 -12.24 -8.72 -3.71
C LYS A 119 -11.35 -7.50 -3.92
N LEU A 120 -10.34 -7.35 -3.10
CA LEU A 120 -9.29 -6.35 -3.25
C LEU A 120 -8.03 -7.04 -3.74
N THR A 121 -7.54 -6.64 -4.91
CA THR A 121 -6.27 -7.09 -5.46
C THR A 121 -5.27 -5.94 -5.42
N VAL A 122 -4.13 -6.18 -4.78
CA VAL A 122 -3.00 -5.27 -4.75
C VAL A 122 -1.91 -5.85 -5.64
N THR A 123 -1.54 -5.12 -6.68
CA THR A 123 -0.44 -5.47 -7.56
C THR A 123 0.67 -4.45 -7.37
N HIS A 124 1.82 -4.90 -6.88
CA HIS A 124 2.96 -4.03 -6.63
C HIS A 124 4.12 -4.43 -7.53
N ASP A 125 4.39 -3.61 -8.53
CA ASP A 125 5.54 -3.79 -9.42
C ASP A 125 6.76 -3.14 -8.75
N VAL A 126 7.64 -4.00 -8.24
CA VAL A 126 8.87 -3.61 -7.53
C VAL A 126 10.11 -3.88 -8.36
N THR A 127 9.97 -3.98 -9.67
CA THR A 127 11.08 -4.19 -10.61
C THR A 127 12.16 -3.11 -10.40
N GLY A 128 13.39 -3.54 -10.22
CA GLY A 128 14.52 -2.64 -9.99
C GLY A 128 14.60 -2.05 -8.57
N ALA A 129 13.75 -2.50 -7.66
CA ALA A 129 13.68 -2.00 -6.28
C ALA A 129 13.71 -3.17 -5.28
N PRO A 130 14.86 -3.87 -5.12
CA PRO A 130 14.94 -5.06 -4.29
C PRO A 130 14.69 -4.80 -2.80
N ALA A 131 15.08 -3.66 -2.26
CA ALA A 131 14.80 -3.33 -0.87
C ALA A 131 13.29 -3.11 -0.65
N HIS A 132 12.61 -2.45 -1.58
CA HIS A 132 11.15 -2.34 -1.57
C HIS A 132 10.49 -3.72 -1.66
N ALA A 133 10.97 -4.57 -2.56
CA ALA A 133 10.44 -5.92 -2.74
C ALA A 133 10.45 -6.71 -1.42
N ALA A 134 11.56 -6.73 -0.71
CA ALA A 134 11.69 -7.41 0.57
C ALA A 134 10.78 -6.80 1.65
N GLN A 135 10.72 -5.48 1.71
CA GLN A 135 9.92 -4.75 2.70
C GLN A 135 8.41 -5.05 2.55
N VAL A 136 7.88 -4.92 1.33
CA VAL A 136 6.45 -5.09 1.09
C VAL A 136 6.00 -6.55 1.09
N ALA A 137 6.92 -7.49 0.88
CA ALA A 137 6.65 -8.93 1.00
C ALA A 137 6.59 -9.42 2.46
N GLY A 138 7.01 -8.58 3.42
CA GLY A 138 7.07 -8.99 4.83
C GLY A 138 8.25 -9.90 5.16
N GLU A 139 9.30 -9.88 4.35
CA GLU A 139 10.49 -10.73 4.55
C GLU A 139 11.43 -10.19 5.65
N ILE A 140 11.28 -8.93 6.02
CA ILE A 140 12.08 -8.29 7.07
C ILE A 140 11.34 -8.41 8.39
N SER A 141 11.77 -9.32 9.26
CA SER A 141 11.05 -9.69 10.48
C SER A 141 10.81 -8.52 11.45
N GLU A 142 11.69 -7.53 11.45
CA GLU A 142 11.62 -6.38 12.36
C GLU A 142 10.86 -5.19 11.77
N ALA A 143 10.49 -5.26 10.50
CA ALA A 143 9.85 -4.17 9.76
C ALA A 143 8.34 -4.34 9.57
N GLY A 144 7.75 -5.34 10.21
CA GLY A 144 6.33 -5.66 10.08
C GLY A 144 6.05 -6.70 8.99
N GLY A 145 4.78 -6.98 8.74
CA GLY A 145 4.33 -8.08 7.89
C GLY A 145 4.08 -7.74 6.42
N GLY A 146 4.40 -6.55 5.96
CA GLY A 146 4.18 -6.12 4.58
C GLY A 146 2.70 -6.08 4.20
N TRP A 147 2.40 -6.37 2.94
CA TRP A 147 1.02 -6.37 2.43
C TRP A 147 0.11 -7.37 3.15
N SER A 148 0.63 -8.54 3.49
CA SER A 148 -0.17 -9.58 4.18
C SER A 148 -0.71 -9.09 5.50
N LEU A 149 0.11 -8.43 6.31
CA LEU A 149 -0.32 -7.85 7.58
C LEU A 149 -1.32 -6.72 7.37
N LEU A 150 -1.00 -5.79 6.47
CA LEU A 150 -1.83 -4.62 6.21
C LEU A 150 -3.23 -5.02 5.72
N LEU A 151 -3.30 -5.96 4.77
CA LEU A 151 -4.58 -6.42 4.21
C LEU A 151 -5.39 -7.24 5.21
N SER A 152 -4.74 -8.03 6.05
CA SER A 152 -5.41 -8.78 7.12
C SER A 152 -6.04 -7.82 8.14
N ASP A 153 -5.31 -6.77 8.49
CA ASP A 153 -5.78 -5.76 9.43
C ASP A 153 -6.93 -4.93 8.85
N LEU A 154 -6.83 -4.53 7.59
CA LEU A 154 -7.90 -3.85 6.87
C LEU A 154 -9.17 -4.69 6.79
N LYS A 155 -9.04 -5.97 6.44
CA LYS A 155 -10.15 -6.92 6.42
C LYS A 155 -10.83 -7.00 7.77
N THR A 156 -10.06 -7.18 8.82
CA THR A 156 -10.58 -7.26 10.18
C THR A 156 -11.33 -5.99 10.58
N LEU A 157 -10.76 -4.82 10.29
CA LEU A 157 -11.39 -3.53 10.57
C LEU A 157 -12.72 -3.38 9.83
N LEU A 158 -12.76 -3.66 8.54
CA LEU A 158 -13.97 -3.49 7.73
C LEU A 158 -15.08 -4.48 8.09
N GLU A 159 -14.72 -5.69 8.51
CA GLU A 159 -15.71 -6.73 8.87
C GLU A 159 -16.19 -6.62 10.32
N THR A 160 -15.38 -6.11 11.23
CA THR A 160 -15.69 -6.13 12.68
C THR A 160 -15.80 -4.75 13.31
N GLY A 161 -15.33 -3.71 12.64
CA GLY A 161 -15.24 -2.35 13.19
C GLY A 161 -14.02 -2.12 14.08
N ARG A 162 -13.17 -3.12 14.24
CA ARG A 162 -11.93 -3.05 15.01
C ARG A 162 -10.77 -3.63 14.25
N ALA A 163 -9.61 -2.97 14.31
CA ALA A 163 -8.38 -3.51 13.75
C ALA A 163 -7.92 -4.73 14.58
N MET A 164 -7.16 -5.60 13.91
CA MET A 164 -6.49 -6.75 14.53
C MET A 164 -5.34 -6.31 15.44
N THR A 165 -4.66 -5.26 15.02
CA THR A 165 -3.57 -4.64 15.78
C THR A 165 -4.11 -3.54 16.70
N ASN A 166 -3.52 -3.38 17.89
CA ASN A 166 -3.88 -2.34 18.86
C ASN A 166 -2.98 -1.12 18.73
#